data_ffffda0e171c32f28c5d0b94b709b9b5
#
_entry.id   ffffda0e171c32f28c5d0b94b709b9b5
#
_cell.length_a   1.000
_cell.length_b   1.000
_cell.length_c   1.000
_cell.angle_alpha   90.00
_cell.angle_beta   90.00
_cell.angle_gamma   90.00
#
_symmetry.space_group_name_H-M   'P 1'
#
loop_
_entity.id
_entity.type
_entity.pdbx_description
1 polymer ?
#
loop_
_entity_poly.entity_id
_entity_poly.type
_entity_poly.pdbx_seq_one_letter_code
_entity_poly.pdbx_strand_id
1 'polypeptide(L)'
;IGYKRNLGETVTFKNYVGLIQMKNNYQIQVLPKIEFVNGEKDETKQEFMKMLRSMKDFPSKVFTNANLKTDRMNLYEIFINMYLQEVRSLVKHGIKSSYARQEDNLTVYKGKLLVNEHIKANLAHKEQFYVGFDEYQVNRPENRLIKSTLLKLQSISSSAENGKEIRQLLTSFELVEPSKNYDKDFAKVVIDRNTKDYEMLMKWSKVFLKDKSFTTFSGTDNARALLFPMEKVFESYVARNMKKVFNRVNWEVSAQDKGHYLFNTLNGEKHRKFALRPDLVVTRDDGSVVILDTKWKSLINDKGANYGISQADMYQMYAYSKKYGTSEIWLLYPVNAAMKDSGRITFDSGDGATVSLFFVDVTNIEKSMEELFIILSQDRVHL
;
A
#
# COMPACT_ATOMS: atom_id res chain seq x y z
N ILE A 1 -1.53 -11.64 14.54
CA ILE A 1 -1.23 -13.08 14.58
C ILE A 1 -1.58 -13.53 15.99
N GLY A 2 -2.58 -14.42 16.12
CA GLY A 2 -2.94 -15.02 17.38
C GLY A 2 -2.13 -16.31 17.61
N TYR A 3 -1.58 -16.48 18.81
CA TYR A 3 -0.81 -17.65 19.20
C TYR A 3 -1.63 -18.49 20.18
N LYS A 4 -1.84 -19.76 19.90
CA LYS A 4 -2.42 -20.71 20.85
C LYS A 4 -1.48 -21.90 21.02
N ARG A 5 -1.10 -22.15 22.27
CA ARG A 5 -0.28 -23.29 22.68
C ARG A 5 -1.20 -24.40 23.17
N ASN A 6 -1.68 -25.26 22.28
CA ASN A 6 -2.29 -26.54 22.63
C ASN A 6 -1.99 -27.52 21.49
N LEU A 7 -1.21 -28.55 21.74
CA LEU A 7 -0.86 -29.64 20.81
C LEU A 7 -0.12 -29.21 19.53
N GLY A 8 0.94 -28.43 19.64
CA GLY A 8 1.71 -27.89 18.55
C GLY A 8 1.47 -26.39 18.39
N GLU A 9 2.49 -25.66 17.94
CA GLU A 9 2.40 -24.21 17.72
C GLU A 9 1.50 -23.92 16.50
N THR A 10 0.30 -23.45 16.72
CA THR A 10 -0.62 -22.99 15.64
C THR A 10 -0.53 -21.49 15.45
N VAL A 11 -0.31 -21.06 14.23
CA VAL A 11 -0.32 -19.64 13.83
C VAL A 11 -1.66 -19.33 13.15
N THR A 12 -2.38 -18.39 13.71
CA THR A 12 -3.65 -17.91 13.12
C THR A 12 -3.42 -16.55 12.46
N PHE A 13 -3.69 -16.45 11.17
CA PHE A 13 -3.67 -15.19 10.46
C PHE A 13 -5.02 -14.47 10.62
N LYS A 14 -5.02 -13.30 11.26
CA LYS A 14 -6.22 -12.45 11.36
C LYS A 14 -6.15 -11.38 10.28
N ASN A 15 -7.00 -11.49 9.25
CA ASN A 15 -7.21 -10.47 8.21
C ASN A 15 -5.94 -10.00 7.45
N TYR A 16 -4.88 -10.82 7.43
CA TYR A 16 -3.69 -10.56 6.63
C TYR A 16 -3.57 -11.57 5.50
N VAL A 17 -3.22 -11.07 4.33
CA VAL A 17 -3.01 -11.84 3.11
C VAL A 17 -1.67 -11.47 2.49
N GLY A 18 -1.12 -12.36 1.68
CA GLY A 18 0.16 -12.13 1.03
C GLY A 18 1.06 -13.35 1.06
N LEU A 19 2.32 -13.13 1.38
CA LEU A 19 3.35 -14.16 1.30
C LEU A 19 4.27 -14.14 2.52
N ILE A 20 4.63 -15.33 2.98
CA ILE A 20 5.70 -15.54 3.96
C ILE A 20 6.73 -16.47 3.31
N GLN A 21 7.98 -16.04 3.28
CA GLN A 21 9.12 -16.85 2.84
C GLN A 21 10.00 -17.21 4.03
N MET A 22 10.22 -18.49 4.22
CA MET A 22 11.09 -19.02 5.26
C MET A 22 12.56 -19.05 4.80
N LYS A 23 13.53 -19.17 5.73
CA LYS A 23 14.97 -19.22 5.41
C LYS A 23 15.35 -20.38 4.47
N ASN A 24 14.62 -21.48 4.52
CA ASN A 24 14.80 -22.65 3.65
C ASN A 24 14.11 -22.51 2.27
N ASN A 25 13.75 -21.28 1.87
CA ASN A 25 13.01 -20.94 0.66
C ASN A 25 11.57 -21.50 0.56
N TYR A 26 11.04 -22.14 1.61
CA TYR A 26 9.62 -22.47 1.66
C TYR A 26 8.79 -21.20 1.66
N GLN A 27 7.74 -21.18 0.83
CA GLN A 27 6.83 -20.05 0.68
C GLN A 27 5.43 -20.46 1.10
N ILE A 28 4.84 -19.66 1.99
CA ILE A 28 3.45 -19.80 2.41
C ILE A 28 2.67 -18.63 1.79
N GLN A 29 1.75 -18.92 0.88
CA GLN A 29 0.84 -17.95 0.32
C GLN A 29 -0.45 -17.94 1.13
N VAL A 30 -0.84 -16.77 1.62
CA VAL A 30 -2.10 -16.53 2.32
C VAL A 30 -2.97 -15.70 1.38
N LEU A 31 -3.95 -16.34 0.77
CA LEU A 31 -4.91 -15.70 -0.12
C LEU A 31 -6.16 -15.25 0.64
N PRO A 32 -6.85 -14.20 0.18
CA PRO A 32 -8.12 -13.79 0.76
C PRO A 32 -9.18 -14.87 0.54
N LYS A 33 -10.08 -15.02 1.51
CA LYS A 33 -11.26 -15.84 1.33
C LYS A 33 -12.28 -15.02 0.51
N ILE A 34 -12.30 -15.23 -0.80
CA ILE A 34 -13.26 -14.65 -1.72
C ILE A 34 -14.21 -15.77 -2.13
N GLU A 35 -15.50 -15.61 -1.82
CA GLU A 35 -16.55 -16.53 -2.26
C GLU A 35 -16.96 -16.14 -3.69
N PHE A 36 -17.53 -17.08 -4.46
CA PHE A 36 -17.94 -16.95 -5.87
C PHE A 36 -16.85 -16.96 -6.94
N VAL A 37 -15.61 -17.07 -6.58
CA VAL A 37 -14.58 -17.55 -7.49
C VAL A 37 -14.73 -19.07 -7.52
N ASN A 38 -14.73 -19.70 -8.69
CA ASN A 38 -15.03 -21.14 -8.89
C ASN A 38 -14.10 -22.12 -8.13
N GLY A 39 -13.47 -21.65 -7.06
CA GLY A 39 -12.59 -22.42 -6.18
C GLY A 39 -11.18 -22.63 -6.73
N GLU A 40 -10.87 -22.12 -7.91
CA GLU A 40 -9.53 -22.18 -8.47
C GLU A 40 -8.64 -21.13 -7.78
N LYS A 41 -7.51 -21.60 -7.23
CA LYS A 41 -6.54 -20.75 -6.53
C LYS A 41 -6.03 -19.59 -7.39
N ASP A 42 -5.99 -19.78 -8.71
CA ASP A 42 -5.49 -18.79 -9.67
C ASP A 42 -6.47 -17.63 -9.85
N GLU A 43 -7.79 -17.88 -9.84
CA GLU A 43 -8.80 -16.82 -9.91
C GLU A 43 -8.78 -15.95 -8.64
N THR A 44 -8.73 -16.57 -7.46
CA THR A 44 -8.60 -15.84 -6.18
C THR A 44 -7.36 -14.95 -6.16
N LYS A 45 -6.25 -15.45 -6.71
CA LYS A 45 -4.99 -14.71 -6.82
C LYS A 45 -5.11 -13.53 -7.78
N GLN A 46 -5.78 -13.71 -8.92
CA GLN A 46 -6.02 -12.63 -9.88
C GLN A 46 -6.90 -11.54 -9.26
N GLU A 47 -8.00 -11.90 -8.58
CA GLU A 47 -8.85 -10.92 -7.89
C GLU A 47 -8.09 -10.19 -6.78
N PHE A 48 -7.31 -10.91 -5.98
CA PHE A 48 -6.46 -10.29 -4.98
C PHE A 48 -5.48 -9.28 -5.59
N MET A 49 -4.86 -9.61 -6.72
CA MET A 49 -3.97 -8.69 -7.43
C MET A 49 -4.71 -7.47 -7.98
N LYS A 50 -5.95 -7.60 -8.45
CA LYS A 50 -6.79 -6.45 -8.85
C LYS A 50 -7.07 -5.54 -7.66
N MET A 51 -7.41 -6.12 -6.50
CA MET A 51 -7.66 -5.37 -5.27
C MET A 51 -6.40 -4.63 -4.80
N LEU A 52 -5.24 -5.27 -4.77
CA LEU A 52 -3.96 -4.66 -4.37
C LEU A 52 -3.59 -3.44 -5.22
N ARG A 53 -3.90 -3.44 -6.51
CA ARG A 53 -3.65 -2.30 -7.42
C ARG A 53 -4.42 -1.03 -7.02
N SER A 54 -5.42 -1.14 -6.18
CA SER A 54 -6.18 0.00 -5.70
C SER A 54 -5.50 0.70 -4.52
N MET A 55 -4.54 0.05 -3.89
CA MET A 55 -3.80 0.64 -2.79
C MET A 55 -2.84 1.74 -3.27
N LYS A 56 -2.81 2.86 -2.54
CA LYS A 56 -1.98 4.03 -2.87
C LYS A 56 -0.48 3.72 -2.90
N ASP A 57 -0.03 2.80 -2.04
CA ASP A 57 1.38 2.42 -1.89
C ASP A 57 1.76 1.20 -2.74
N PHE A 58 0.90 0.82 -3.69
CA PHE A 58 1.13 -0.29 -4.58
C PHE A 58 1.44 0.20 -6.01
N PRO A 59 2.45 -0.35 -6.72
CA PRO A 59 2.81 0.09 -8.06
C PRO A 59 1.72 -0.26 -9.07
N SER A 60 0.74 0.62 -9.20
CA SER A 60 -0.47 0.36 -10.02
C SER A 60 -0.34 0.80 -11.48
N LYS A 61 0.59 1.73 -11.79
CA LYS A 61 0.61 2.44 -13.08
C LYS A 61 1.17 1.60 -14.24
N VAL A 62 2.03 0.64 -13.95
CA VAL A 62 2.81 -0.07 -14.98
C VAL A 62 2.21 -1.44 -15.32
N PHE A 63 1.20 -1.85 -14.59
CA PHE A 63 0.67 -3.20 -14.62
C PHE A 63 -0.56 -3.33 -15.52
N THR A 64 -0.39 -3.71 -16.78
CA THR A 64 -1.49 -4.16 -17.65
C THR A 64 -1.65 -5.67 -17.57
N ASN A 65 -2.91 -6.15 -17.55
CA ASN A 65 -3.24 -7.59 -17.52
C ASN A 65 -2.61 -8.41 -18.65
N ALA A 66 -2.24 -7.74 -19.76
CA ALA A 66 -1.69 -8.39 -20.95
C ALA A 66 -0.27 -8.95 -20.75
N ASN A 67 0.47 -8.51 -19.73
CA ASN A 67 1.87 -8.92 -19.55
C ASN A 67 2.08 -10.03 -18.52
N LEU A 68 1.00 -10.52 -17.89
CA LEU A 68 1.10 -11.55 -16.87
C LEU A 68 0.62 -12.88 -17.41
N LYS A 69 1.55 -13.75 -17.69
CA LYS A 69 1.37 -15.19 -17.56
C LYS A 69 1.32 -15.54 -16.06
N THR A 70 0.46 -14.83 -15.30
CA THR A 70 0.38 -14.88 -13.83
C THR A 70 -0.07 -16.22 -13.31
N ASP A 71 -0.73 -17.01 -14.12
CA ASP A 71 -1.33 -18.28 -13.71
C ASP A 71 -0.29 -19.29 -13.20
N ARG A 72 0.97 -19.17 -13.65
CA ARG A 72 2.06 -20.05 -13.24
C ARG A 72 3.09 -19.42 -12.29
N MET A 73 3.03 -18.10 -12.08
CA MET A 73 3.98 -17.41 -11.20
C MET A 73 3.49 -17.41 -9.74
N ASN A 74 4.36 -17.65 -8.77
CA ASN A 74 4.03 -17.44 -7.39
C ASN A 74 3.91 -15.93 -7.08
N LEU A 75 3.23 -15.56 -5.99
CA LEU A 75 3.00 -14.15 -5.63
C LEU A 75 4.31 -13.35 -5.50
N TYR A 76 5.38 -13.99 -5.05
CA TYR A 76 6.67 -13.30 -4.86
C TYR A 76 7.28 -12.87 -6.19
N GLU A 77 7.24 -13.77 -7.17
CA GLU A 77 7.72 -13.45 -8.52
C GLU A 77 6.88 -12.36 -9.20
N ILE A 78 5.59 -12.31 -8.90
CA ILE A 78 4.72 -11.22 -9.36
C ILE A 78 5.17 -9.89 -8.74
N PHE A 79 5.42 -9.85 -7.44
CA PHE A 79 5.92 -8.64 -6.77
C PHE A 79 7.30 -8.22 -7.27
N ILE A 80 8.19 -9.17 -7.52
CA ILE A 80 9.48 -8.90 -8.17
C ILE A 80 9.24 -8.26 -9.54
N ASN A 81 8.42 -8.87 -10.38
CA ASN A 81 8.12 -8.36 -11.72
C ASN A 81 7.58 -6.92 -11.66
N MET A 82 6.68 -6.63 -10.74
CA MET A 82 6.15 -5.28 -10.54
C MET A 82 7.25 -4.27 -10.19
N TYR A 83 8.16 -4.63 -9.29
CA TYR A 83 9.29 -3.78 -8.96
C TYR A 83 10.19 -3.54 -10.17
N LEU A 84 10.47 -4.57 -10.96
CA LEU A 84 11.28 -4.47 -12.17
C LEU A 84 10.64 -3.55 -13.22
N GLN A 85 9.31 -3.57 -13.37
CA GLN A 85 8.60 -2.66 -14.27
C GLN A 85 8.76 -1.19 -13.84
N GLU A 86 8.70 -0.90 -12.54
CA GLU A 86 8.95 0.46 -12.02
C GLU A 86 10.41 0.88 -12.25
N VAL A 87 11.38 -0.01 -12.02
CA VAL A 87 12.80 0.27 -12.33
C VAL A 87 13.00 0.50 -13.82
N ARG A 88 12.36 -0.30 -14.67
CA ARG A 88 12.40 -0.12 -16.15
C ARG A 88 11.84 1.24 -16.54
N SER A 89 10.75 1.66 -15.93
CA SER A 89 10.17 2.99 -16.16
C SER A 89 11.15 4.10 -15.77
N LEU A 90 11.77 4.00 -14.59
CA LEU A 90 12.80 4.94 -14.16
C LEU A 90 13.98 4.99 -15.14
N VAL A 91 14.51 3.84 -15.57
CA VAL A 91 15.63 3.75 -16.52
C VAL A 91 15.28 4.40 -17.86
N LYS A 92 14.05 4.21 -18.36
CA LYS A 92 13.58 4.87 -19.59
C LYS A 92 13.52 6.39 -19.48
N HIS A 93 13.20 6.94 -18.30
CA HIS A 93 13.21 8.38 -18.04
C HIS A 93 14.61 8.92 -17.70
N GLY A 94 15.59 8.03 -17.54
CA GLY A 94 16.97 8.35 -17.14
C GLY A 94 17.13 8.36 -15.62
N ILE A 95 18.11 7.60 -15.14
CA ILE A 95 18.48 7.62 -13.73
C ILE A 95 19.08 8.99 -13.37
N LYS A 96 18.70 9.51 -12.20
CA LYS A 96 19.13 10.86 -11.78
C LYS A 96 20.54 10.84 -11.26
N SER A 97 21.27 11.93 -11.56
CA SER A 97 22.59 12.23 -11.00
C SER A 97 22.49 13.43 -10.06
N SER A 98 23.48 13.60 -9.22
CA SER A 98 23.63 14.79 -8.37
C SER A 98 25.09 15.16 -8.23
N TYR A 99 25.33 16.41 -7.88
CA TYR A 99 26.64 16.83 -7.45
C TYR A 99 26.95 16.24 -6.07
N ALA A 100 28.09 15.57 -5.97
CA ALA A 100 28.63 15.07 -4.71
C ALA A 100 30.02 15.64 -4.50
N ARG A 101 30.24 16.17 -3.29
CA ARG A 101 31.56 16.68 -2.93
C ARG A 101 32.53 15.51 -2.83
N GLN A 102 33.60 15.61 -3.59
CA GLN A 102 34.74 14.70 -3.56
C GLN A 102 35.98 15.44 -2.97
N GLU A 103 36.74 14.69 -2.22
CA GLU A 103 38.03 15.16 -1.71
C GLU A 103 39.08 14.15 -2.15
N ASP A 104 40.07 14.60 -2.93
CA ASP A 104 41.08 13.71 -3.50
C ASP A 104 42.39 14.41 -3.69
N ASN A 105 43.47 13.62 -3.79
CA ASN A 105 44.81 14.11 -4.04
C ASN A 105 45.17 13.93 -5.52
N LEU A 106 45.05 15.01 -6.29
CA LEU A 106 45.11 14.99 -7.74
C LEU A 106 46.40 15.67 -8.24
N THR A 107 46.88 15.24 -9.41
CA THR A 107 47.98 15.91 -10.13
C THR A 107 47.53 17.17 -10.86
N VAL A 108 46.22 17.39 -10.98
CA VAL A 108 45.64 18.57 -11.62
C VAL A 108 44.78 19.32 -10.60
N TYR A 109 44.98 20.64 -10.54
CA TYR A 109 44.16 21.49 -9.64
C TYR A 109 42.73 21.59 -10.13
N LYS A 110 41.78 21.16 -9.26
CA LYS A 110 40.34 21.18 -9.54
C LYS A 110 39.57 21.57 -8.27
N GLY A 111 38.70 22.56 -8.36
CA GLY A 111 37.88 22.97 -7.23
C GLY A 111 38.61 23.78 -6.17
N LYS A 112 38.47 23.47 -4.88
CA LYS A 112 39.03 24.21 -3.75
C LYS A 112 40.19 23.43 -3.11
N LEU A 113 41.36 24.06 -2.92
CA LEU A 113 42.47 23.47 -2.18
C LEU A 113 42.07 23.31 -0.69
N LEU A 114 42.23 22.11 -0.19
CA LEU A 114 42.08 21.79 1.24
C LEU A 114 43.46 21.90 1.89
N VAL A 115 43.81 23.12 2.34
CA VAL A 115 45.15 23.47 2.75
C VAL A 115 45.71 22.55 3.84
N ASN A 116 44.93 22.23 4.86
CA ASN A 116 45.39 21.39 5.96
C ASN A 116 45.70 19.95 5.50
N GLU A 117 44.84 19.39 4.66
CA GLU A 117 44.98 18.06 4.08
C GLU A 117 46.11 18.03 3.06
N HIS A 118 46.24 19.10 2.26
CA HIS A 118 47.32 19.25 1.27
C HIS A 118 48.70 19.29 1.93
N ILE A 119 48.88 20.07 3.01
CA ILE A 119 50.13 20.12 3.75
C ILE A 119 50.48 18.74 4.34
N LYS A 120 49.48 18.03 4.89
CA LYS A 120 49.71 16.71 5.48
C LYS A 120 50.05 15.64 4.43
N ALA A 121 49.37 15.65 3.29
CA ALA A 121 49.53 14.62 2.27
C ALA A 121 50.73 14.89 1.32
N ASN A 122 50.98 16.16 1.01
CA ASN A 122 51.86 16.55 -0.09
C ASN A 122 53.17 17.26 0.35
N LEU A 123 53.60 17.08 1.60
CA LEU A 123 54.85 17.68 2.07
C LEU A 123 56.08 17.28 1.20
N ALA A 124 56.05 16.03 0.69
CA ALA A 124 57.07 15.48 -0.20
C ALA A 124 56.61 15.40 -1.66
N HIS A 125 55.33 15.58 -1.96
CA HIS A 125 54.73 15.44 -3.30
C HIS A 125 54.19 16.78 -3.80
N LYS A 126 55.08 17.67 -4.18
CA LYS A 126 54.76 19.02 -4.62
C LYS A 126 53.98 19.08 -5.95
N GLU A 127 53.96 17.99 -6.69
CA GLU A 127 53.25 17.81 -7.95
C GLU A 127 51.75 17.48 -7.77
N GLN A 128 51.28 17.30 -6.54
CA GLN A 128 49.88 16.92 -6.24
C GLN A 128 49.17 18.03 -5.46
N PHE A 129 47.85 18.07 -5.59
CA PHE A 129 46.96 19.02 -4.93
C PHE A 129 45.87 18.25 -4.20
N TYR A 130 45.80 18.39 -2.87
CA TYR A 130 44.65 17.84 -2.14
C TYR A 130 43.49 18.82 -2.23
N VAL A 131 42.47 18.44 -3.01
CA VAL A 131 41.39 19.34 -3.42
C VAL A 131 40.02 18.79 -3.08
N GLY A 132 39.08 19.69 -2.78
CA GLY A 132 37.67 19.40 -2.68
C GLY A 132 36.93 19.99 -3.89
N PHE A 133 36.18 19.15 -4.59
CA PHE A 133 35.45 19.55 -5.77
C PHE A 133 34.09 18.83 -5.82
N ASP A 134 33.12 19.45 -6.50
CA ASP A 134 31.85 18.83 -6.75
C ASP A 134 31.85 18.04 -8.07
N GLU A 135 31.50 16.78 -8.02
CA GLU A 135 31.44 15.90 -9.18
C GLU A 135 30.02 15.45 -9.43
N TYR A 136 29.58 15.57 -10.69
CA TYR A 136 28.26 15.12 -11.10
C TYR A 136 28.27 13.62 -11.34
N GLN A 137 27.63 12.87 -10.45
CA GLN A 137 27.70 11.42 -10.47
C GLN A 137 26.34 10.74 -10.21
N VAL A 138 26.18 9.57 -10.80
CA VAL A 138 24.97 8.73 -10.65
C VAL A 138 24.93 7.96 -9.32
N ASN A 139 26.02 7.97 -8.54
CA ASN A 139 26.18 7.17 -7.31
C ASN A 139 25.43 7.78 -6.12
N ARG A 140 24.14 8.09 -6.32
CA ARG A 140 23.22 8.62 -5.30
C ARG A 140 22.73 7.53 -4.36
N PRO A 141 22.30 7.87 -3.11
CA PRO A 141 21.71 6.91 -2.18
C PRO A 141 20.55 6.09 -2.79
N GLU A 142 19.66 6.75 -3.55
CA GLU A 142 18.50 6.12 -4.19
C GLU A 142 18.95 5.06 -5.20
N ASN A 143 19.93 5.40 -6.06
CA ASN A 143 20.43 4.48 -7.08
C ASN A 143 21.19 3.31 -6.45
N ARG A 144 21.96 3.53 -5.37
CA ARG A 144 22.64 2.47 -4.62
C ARG A 144 21.64 1.49 -4.00
N LEU A 145 20.54 2.01 -3.44
CA LEU A 145 19.46 1.18 -2.86
C LEU A 145 18.76 0.36 -3.94
N ILE A 146 18.46 0.94 -5.11
CA ILE A 146 17.87 0.21 -6.24
C ILE A 146 18.81 -0.90 -6.71
N LYS A 147 20.11 -0.59 -6.95
CA LYS A 147 21.10 -1.61 -7.34
C LYS A 147 21.17 -2.74 -6.32
N SER A 148 21.23 -2.41 -5.03
CA SER A 148 21.26 -3.43 -3.98
C SER A 148 20.00 -4.28 -3.95
N THR A 149 18.83 -3.67 -4.22
CA THR A 149 17.58 -4.41 -4.34
C THR A 149 17.61 -5.36 -5.53
N LEU A 150 18.04 -4.90 -6.70
CA LEU A 150 18.17 -5.75 -7.88
C LEU A 150 19.10 -6.94 -7.64
N LEU A 151 20.27 -6.72 -7.01
CA LEU A 151 21.20 -7.79 -6.65
C LEU A 151 20.59 -8.80 -5.68
N LYS A 152 19.85 -8.32 -4.66
CA LYS A 152 19.14 -9.20 -3.73
C LYS A 152 18.05 -10.00 -4.44
N LEU A 153 17.26 -9.37 -5.31
CA LEU A 153 16.22 -10.04 -6.06
C LEU A 153 16.77 -11.05 -7.07
N GLN A 154 17.94 -10.79 -7.65
CA GLN A 154 18.65 -11.74 -8.51
C GLN A 154 18.98 -13.06 -7.79
N SER A 155 19.35 -12.97 -6.51
CA SER A 155 19.68 -14.16 -5.70
C SER A 155 18.46 -14.93 -5.22
N ILE A 156 17.27 -14.34 -5.26
CA ILE A 156 16.03 -14.90 -4.69
C ILE A 156 15.07 -15.40 -5.77
N SER A 157 15.02 -14.69 -6.91
CA SER A 157 14.09 -15.03 -8.00
C SER A 157 14.38 -16.39 -8.59
N SER A 158 13.32 -17.18 -8.71
CA SER A 158 13.32 -18.47 -9.43
C SER A 158 12.79 -18.36 -10.87
N SER A 159 12.25 -17.19 -11.25
CA SER A 159 11.73 -16.92 -12.58
C SER A 159 12.87 -16.59 -13.57
N ALA A 160 12.97 -17.35 -14.64
CA ALA A 160 13.94 -17.08 -15.70
C ALA A 160 13.70 -15.72 -16.37
N GLU A 161 12.44 -15.31 -16.53
CA GLU A 161 12.05 -14.02 -17.10
C GLU A 161 12.49 -12.85 -16.21
N ASN A 162 12.16 -12.91 -14.91
CA ASN A 162 12.60 -11.90 -13.95
C ASN A 162 14.13 -11.85 -13.86
N GLY A 163 14.81 -12.99 -13.83
CA GLY A 163 16.27 -13.08 -13.80
C GLY A 163 16.94 -12.45 -15.04
N LYS A 164 16.34 -12.62 -16.22
CA LYS A 164 16.81 -11.96 -17.46
C LYS A 164 16.65 -10.44 -17.36
N GLU A 165 15.49 -9.99 -16.92
CA GLU A 165 15.20 -8.55 -16.78
C GLU A 165 16.10 -7.88 -15.73
N ILE A 166 16.33 -8.52 -14.58
CA ILE A 166 17.24 -8.01 -13.55
C ILE A 166 18.64 -7.78 -14.13
N ARG A 167 19.18 -8.75 -14.90
CA ARG A 167 20.50 -8.59 -15.54
C ARG A 167 20.54 -7.41 -16.49
N GLN A 168 19.49 -7.23 -17.31
CA GLN A 168 19.38 -6.09 -18.21
C GLN A 168 19.34 -4.75 -17.47
N LEU A 169 18.54 -4.68 -16.38
CA LEU A 169 18.43 -3.45 -15.59
C LEU A 169 19.73 -3.13 -14.86
N LEU A 170 20.45 -4.13 -14.36
CA LEU A 170 21.76 -3.94 -13.69
C LEU A 170 22.80 -3.24 -14.57
N THR A 171 22.77 -3.41 -15.90
CA THR A 171 23.67 -2.71 -16.81
C THR A 171 23.48 -1.19 -16.75
N SER A 172 22.25 -0.71 -16.54
CA SER A 172 21.96 0.71 -16.38
C SER A 172 22.50 1.30 -15.06
N PHE A 173 22.84 0.47 -14.10
CA PHE A 173 23.43 0.83 -12.80
C PHE A 173 24.90 0.42 -12.68
N GLU A 174 25.60 0.20 -13.79
CA GLU A 174 27.01 -0.25 -13.77
C GLU A 174 27.90 0.68 -12.95
N LEU A 175 27.80 1.99 -13.17
CA LEU A 175 28.55 3.03 -12.48
C LEU A 175 28.06 3.34 -11.06
N VAL A 176 27.01 2.65 -10.58
CA VAL A 176 26.46 2.83 -9.25
C VAL A 176 27.03 1.75 -8.32
N GLU A 177 27.56 2.10 -7.18
CA GLU A 177 27.97 1.12 -6.16
C GLU A 177 26.73 0.56 -5.41
N PRO A 178 26.74 -0.70 -4.99
CA PRO A 178 25.71 -1.18 -4.08
C PRO A 178 25.81 -0.48 -2.72
N SER A 179 24.69 -0.33 -2.03
CA SER A 179 24.65 0.29 -0.70
C SER A 179 25.40 -0.56 0.32
N LYS A 180 26.35 0.05 1.03
CA LYS A 180 27.09 -0.60 2.13
C LYS A 180 26.31 -0.56 3.46
N ASN A 181 25.36 0.36 3.61
CA ASN A 181 24.50 0.47 4.80
C ASN A 181 23.14 1.02 4.39
N TYR A 182 22.14 0.16 4.37
CA TYR A 182 20.80 0.50 3.94
C TYR A 182 20.15 1.60 4.80
N ASP A 183 20.32 1.54 6.13
CA ASP A 183 19.72 2.53 7.02
C ASP A 183 20.28 3.93 6.79
N LYS A 184 21.60 4.02 6.62
CA LYS A 184 22.29 5.29 6.34
C LYS A 184 21.86 5.86 4.97
N ASP A 185 21.73 5.01 3.96
CA ASP A 185 21.33 5.47 2.63
C ASP A 185 19.83 5.82 2.60
N PHE A 186 18.93 5.05 3.23
CA PHE A 186 17.52 5.42 3.36
C PHE A 186 17.30 6.73 4.12
N ALA A 187 18.14 7.04 5.12
CA ALA A 187 18.06 8.31 5.85
C ALA A 187 18.47 9.52 5.00
N LYS A 188 19.26 9.31 3.93
CA LYS A 188 19.73 10.35 3.01
C LYS A 188 18.79 10.54 1.80
N VAL A 189 17.82 9.66 1.61
CA VAL A 189 16.87 9.78 0.50
C VAL A 189 16.00 11.02 0.69
N VAL A 190 15.98 11.88 -0.30
CA VAL A 190 15.11 13.06 -0.35
C VAL A 190 14.25 12.96 -1.61
N ILE A 191 12.95 12.88 -1.41
CA ILE A 191 11.97 12.86 -2.51
C ILE A 191 11.41 14.27 -2.68
N ASP A 192 11.74 14.87 -3.80
CA ASP A 192 11.26 16.19 -4.25
C ASP A 192 10.49 16.06 -5.59
N ARG A 193 10.18 17.21 -6.22
CA ARG A 193 9.49 17.21 -7.52
C ARG A 193 10.30 16.52 -8.61
N ASN A 194 11.63 16.61 -8.56
CA ASN A 194 12.52 16.04 -9.58
C ASN A 194 12.78 14.55 -9.36
N THR A 195 12.62 14.06 -8.13
CA THR A 195 12.86 12.67 -7.72
C THR A 195 11.60 11.89 -7.39
N LYS A 196 10.43 12.42 -7.73
CA LYS A 196 9.12 11.79 -7.46
C LYS A 196 9.02 10.36 -8.02
N ASP A 197 9.67 10.09 -9.13
CA ASP A 197 9.70 8.76 -9.76
C ASP A 197 10.40 7.70 -8.89
N TYR A 198 11.23 8.13 -7.93
CA TYR A 198 11.87 7.23 -6.97
C TYR A 198 11.00 6.87 -5.77
N GLU A 199 9.92 7.59 -5.49
CA GLU A 199 9.13 7.41 -4.27
C GLU A 199 8.65 5.97 -4.09
N MET A 200 8.03 5.41 -5.13
CA MET A 200 7.51 4.03 -5.10
C MET A 200 8.66 3.02 -5.00
N LEU A 201 9.72 3.23 -5.77
CA LEU A 201 10.90 2.34 -5.74
C LEU A 201 11.56 2.34 -4.36
N MET A 202 11.65 3.48 -3.67
CA MET A 202 12.22 3.52 -2.32
C MET A 202 11.35 2.79 -1.30
N LYS A 203 10.02 2.90 -1.38
CA LYS A 203 9.10 2.14 -0.53
C LYS A 203 9.30 0.64 -0.70
N TRP A 204 9.34 0.16 -1.94
CA TRP A 204 9.52 -1.26 -2.25
C TRP A 204 10.94 -1.75 -1.98
N SER A 205 11.97 -0.95 -2.28
CA SER A 205 13.35 -1.26 -1.91
C SER A 205 13.50 -1.46 -0.41
N LYS A 206 12.81 -0.63 0.40
CA LYS A 206 12.81 -0.78 1.86
C LYS A 206 12.19 -2.10 2.31
N VAL A 207 11.12 -2.53 1.65
CA VAL A 207 10.48 -3.82 1.91
C VAL A 207 11.41 -4.97 1.56
N PHE A 208 11.97 -4.97 0.36
CA PHE A 208 12.84 -6.04 -0.10
C PHE A 208 14.19 -6.10 0.64
N LEU A 209 14.81 -4.97 0.94
CA LEU A 209 16.13 -4.94 1.58
C LEU A 209 16.08 -5.21 3.08
N LYS A 210 15.05 -4.69 3.77
CA LYS A 210 14.95 -4.81 5.23
C LYS A 210 14.13 -6.00 5.70
N ASP A 211 13.63 -6.83 4.78
CA ASP A 211 12.75 -7.97 5.07
C ASP A 211 11.54 -7.59 5.96
N LYS A 212 11.09 -6.32 5.85
CA LYS A 212 9.96 -5.79 6.60
C LYS A 212 8.72 -5.76 5.71
N SER A 213 7.58 -6.21 6.25
CA SER A 213 6.30 -6.07 5.55
C SER A 213 5.92 -4.59 5.42
N PHE A 214 4.95 -4.26 4.55
CA PHE A 214 4.33 -2.93 4.49
C PHE A 214 3.63 -2.52 5.80
N THR A 215 3.42 -3.48 6.68
CA THR A 215 2.91 -3.29 8.04
C THR A 215 4.01 -3.54 9.06
N THR A 216 3.96 -2.87 10.19
CA THR A 216 4.92 -2.85 11.30
C THR A 216 5.06 -4.20 12.03
N PHE A 217 5.06 -5.32 11.33
CA PHE A 217 5.32 -6.63 11.93
C PHE A 217 6.82 -6.91 11.95
N SER A 218 7.46 -6.68 13.08
CA SER A 218 8.76 -7.24 13.41
C SER A 218 8.56 -8.70 13.84
N GLY A 219 8.66 -9.62 12.90
CA GLY A 219 8.86 -11.03 13.21
C GLY A 219 10.33 -11.27 13.58
N THR A 220 10.57 -12.25 14.44
CA THR A 220 11.91 -12.78 14.71
C THR A 220 12.62 -13.17 13.41
N ASP A 221 13.94 -13.11 13.37
CA ASP A 221 14.86 -13.22 12.21
C ASP A 221 14.72 -14.43 11.26
N ASN A 222 13.64 -15.18 11.32
CA ASN A 222 13.50 -16.48 10.66
C ASN A 222 12.62 -16.49 9.38
N ALA A 223 11.91 -15.44 9.07
CA ALA A 223 11.02 -15.39 7.89
C ALA A 223 10.90 -13.99 7.31
N ARG A 224 10.79 -13.91 5.98
CA ARG A 224 10.45 -12.68 5.22
C ARG A 224 8.96 -12.69 4.95
N ALA A 225 8.25 -11.61 5.28
CA ALA A 225 6.81 -11.54 5.10
C ALA A 225 6.40 -10.31 4.29
N LEU A 226 5.64 -10.54 3.22
CA LEU A 226 4.91 -9.51 2.46
C LEU A 226 3.43 -9.68 2.76
N LEU A 227 2.96 -9.05 3.81
CA LEU A 227 1.59 -9.18 4.28
C LEU A 227 0.83 -7.86 4.15
N PHE A 228 -0.40 -7.95 3.69
CA PHE A 228 -1.31 -6.82 3.50
C PHE A 228 -2.55 -7.01 4.37
N PRO A 229 -2.96 -5.98 5.15
CA PRO A 229 -4.22 -6.05 5.89
C PRO A 229 -5.39 -5.98 4.91
N MET A 230 -6.22 -7.02 4.87
CA MET A 230 -7.35 -7.10 3.93
C MET A 230 -8.36 -5.96 4.09
N GLU A 231 -8.52 -5.45 5.30
CA GLU A 231 -9.37 -4.29 5.56
C GLU A 231 -8.95 -3.08 4.71
N LYS A 232 -7.64 -2.74 4.71
CA LYS A 232 -7.10 -1.64 3.89
C LYS A 232 -7.12 -1.93 2.39
N VAL A 233 -6.93 -3.19 2.01
CA VAL A 233 -7.01 -3.61 0.60
C VAL A 233 -8.44 -3.43 0.10
N PHE A 234 -9.43 -3.90 0.86
CA PHE A 234 -10.84 -3.81 0.53
C PHE A 234 -11.33 -2.36 0.51
N GLU A 235 -11.02 -1.58 1.56
CA GLU A 235 -11.31 -0.14 1.62
C GLU A 235 -10.81 0.59 0.38
N SER A 236 -9.52 0.40 0.03
CA SER A 236 -8.91 1.06 -1.13
C SER A 236 -9.56 0.63 -2.45
N TYR A 237 -9.97 -0.64 -2.55
CA TYR A 237 -10.61 -1.19 -3.74
C TYR A 237 -12.01 -0.62 -3.95
N VAL A 238 -12.81 -0.58 -2.89
CA VAL A 238 -14.14 0.03 -2.90
C VAL A 238 -14.03 1.53 -3.18
N ALA A 239 -13.16 2.25 -2.46
CA ALA A 239 -12.97 3.69 -2.61
C ALA A 239 -12.63 4.09 -4.06
N ARG A 240 -11.70 3.36 -4.69
CA ARG A 240 -11.27 3.64 -6.07
C ARG A 240 -12.41 3.43 -7.08
N ASN A 241 -13.14 2.33 -6.96
CA ASN A 241 -14.20 2.00 -7.90
C ASN A 241 -15.46 2.86 -7.67
N MET A 242 -15.78 3.17 -6.41
CA MET A 242 -16.84 4.12 -6.09
C MET A 242 -16.57 5.51 -6.68
N LYS A 243 -15.36 6.05 -6.52
CA LYS A 243 -14.95 7.32 -7.16
C LYS A 243 -15.15 7.29 -8.67
N LYS A 244 -14.79 6.17 -9.32
CA LYS A 244 -14.93 6.02 -10.76
C LYS A 244 -16.39 6.10 -11.24
N VAL A 245 -17.32 5.54 -10.46
CA VAL A 245 -18.75 5.51 -10.79
C VAL A 245 -19.43 6.83 -10.39
N PHE A 246 -19.26 7.27 -9.16
CA PHE A 246 -20.00 8.40 -8.58
C PHE A 246 -19.57 9.77 -9.14
N ASN A 247 -18.28 9.92 -9.49
CA ASN A 247 -17.83 11.16 -10.13
C ASN A 247 -18.45 11.41 -11.53
N ARG A 248 -19.02 10.36 -12.18
CA ARG A 248 -19.73 10.52 -13.46
C ARG A 248 -21.03 11.33 -13.31
N VAL A 249 -21.54 11.42 -12.10
CA VAL A 249 -22.83 12.06 -11.75
C VAL A 249 -22.67 13.23 -10.77
N ASN A 250 -21.48 13.82 -10.69
CA ASN A 250 -21.12 14.96 -9.84
C ASN A 250 -21.27 14.72 -8.32
N TRP A 251 -21.26 13.48 -7.89
CA TRP A 251 -21.16 13.16 -6.45
C TRP A 251 -19.69 13.10 -6.05
N GLU A 252 -19.34 13.82 -5.00
CA GLU A 252 -17.97 13.83 -4.51
C GLU A 252 -17.74 12.68 -3.51
N VAL A 253 -16.70 11.86 -3.76
CA VAL A 253 -16.29 10.77 -2.87
C VAL A 253 -14.97 11.10 -2.21
N SER A 254 -15.01 11.39 -0.92
CA SER A 254 -13.83 11.60 -0.07
C SER A 254 -13.48 10.32 0.69
N ALA A 255 -12.22 9.90 0.66
CA ALA A 255 -11.73 8.74 1.40
C ALA A 255 -10.96 9.18 2.64
N GLN A 256 -11.18 8.51 3.76
CA GLN A 256 -10.52 8.77 5.05
C GLN A 256 -10.60 10.25 5.47
N ASP A 257 -11.82 10.79 5.52
CA ASP A 257 -12.05 12.17 5.95
C ASP A 257 -11.49 12.43 7.36
N LYS A 258 -11.01 13.65 7.61
CA LYS A 258 -10.31 14.03 8.85
C LYS A 258 -10.90 15.27 9.52
N GLY A 259 -12.09 15.69 9.12
CA GLY A 259 -12.69 16.96 9.56
C GLY A 259 -13.30 16.92 10.97
N HIS A 260 -13.70 15.76 11.46
CA HIS A 260 -14.56 15.62 12.62
C HIS A 260 -13.89 14.92 13.80
N TYR A 261 -14.31 15.31 15.02
CA TYR A 261 -13.78 14.82 16.29
C TYR A 261 -14.92 14.51 17.25
N LEU A 262 -14.76 13.42 18.01
CA LEU A 262 -15.80 12.98 18.94
C LEU A 262 -15.95 13.94 20.13
N PHE A 263 -14.83 14.39 20.71
CA PHE A 263 -14.81 15.25 21.89
C PHE A 263 -13.79 16.39 21.75
N ASN A 264 -14.00 17.45 22.57
CA ASN A 264 -13.03 18.49 22.82
C ASN A 264 -12.64 18.43 24.30
N THR A 265 -11.40 18.82 24.65
CA THR A 265 -11.03 19.03 26.06
C THR A 265 -11.69 20.30 26.58
N LEU A 266 -12.18 20.25 27.82
CA LEU A 266 -12.81 21.41 28.49
C LEU A 266 -11.82 22.21 29.35
N ASN A 267 -10.67 21.61 29.71
CA ASN A 267 -9.68 22.24 30.59
C ASN A 267 -8.59 22.92 29.77
N GLY A 268 -8.52 24.24 29.76
CA GLY A 268 -7.53 25.05 29.04
C GLY A 268 -7.90 25.32 27.57
N GLU A 269 -6.90 25.31 26.68
CA GLU A 269 -7.15 25.45 25.23
C GLU A 269 -7.99 24.29 24.70
N LYS A 270 -9.00 24.61 23.87
CA LYS A 270 -9.86 23.59 23.24
C LYS A 270 -9.07 22.72 22.28
N HIS A 271 -8.62 21.57 22.75
CA HIS A 271 -8.00 20.57 21.88
C HIS A 271 -9.03 19.54 21.41
N ARG A 272 -9.08 19.34 20.10
CA ARG A 272 -9.90 18.31 19.45
C ARG A 272 -9.31 16.93 19.74
N LYS A 273 -10.12 16.01 20.28
CA LYS A 273 -9.71 14.66 20.67
C LYS A 273 -10.60 13.61 20.02
N PHE A 274 -10.04 12.40 19.82
CA PHE A 274 -10.74 11.28 19.20
C PHE A 274 -11.23 11.61 17.79
N ALA A 275 -10.28 11.76 16.86
CA ALA A 275 -10.55 12.00 15.44
C ALA A 275 -11.41 10.88 14.87
N LEU A 276 -12.51 11.24 14.24
CA LEU A 276 -13.35 10.33 13.47
C LEU A 276 -12.76 10.19 12.06
N ARG A 277 -12.76 8.98 11.55
CA ARG A 277 -12.19 8.66 10.22
C ARG A 277 -13.06 7.62 9.53
N PRO A 278 -14.21 8.03 8.97
CA PRO A 278 -14.97 7.14 8.11
C PRO A 278 -14.14 6.79 6.88
N ASP A 279 -14.29 5.56 6.41
CA ASP A 279 -13.58 5.10 5.23
C ASP A 279 -13.94 5.93 4.01
N LEU A 280 -15.23 6.24 3.84
CA LEU A 280 -15.76 6.98 2.71
C LEU A 280 -16.85 7.97 3.16
N VAL A 281 -16.77 9.18 2.64
CA VAL A 281 -17.80 10.19 2.76
C VAL A 281 -18.22 10.57 1.35
N VAL A 282 -19.50 10.40 1.05
CA VAL A 282 -20.09 10.79 -0.23
C VAL A 282 -20.90 12.06 -0.01
N THR A 283 -20.57 13.10 -0.75
CA THR A 283 -21.36 14.34 -0.80
C THR A 283 -22.12 14.36 -2.12
N ARG A 284 -23.44 14.42 -2.03
CA ARG A 284 -24.33 14.51 -3.18
C ARG A 284 -24.36 15.93 -3.76
N ASP A 285 -24.96 16.08 -4.91
CA ASP A 285 -25.16 17.36 -5.60
C ASP A 285 -25.99 18.40 -4.82
N ASP A 286 -26.88 17.94 -3.91
CA ASP A 286 -27.66 18.79 -2.99
C ASP A 286 -26.92 19.14 -1.69
N GLY A 287 -25.70 18.68 -1.53
CA GLY A 287 -24.90 18.86 -0.33
C GLY A 287 -25.19 17.85 0.80
N SER A 288 -26.15 16.93 0.61
CA SER A 288 -26.40 15.88 1.59
C SER A 288 -25.22 14.90 1.67
N VAL A 289 -24.97 14.36 2.87
CA VAL A 289 -23.81 13.53 3.15
C VAL A 289 -24.26 12.12 3.48
N VAL A 290 -23.62 11.14 2.87
CA VAL A 290 -23.72 9.71 3.19
C VAL A 290 -22.38 9.22 3.68
N ILE A 291 -22.38 8.45 4.76
CA ILE A 291 -21.16 7.83 5.28
C ILE A 291 -21.18 6.35 4.97
N LEU A 292 -20.04 5.85 4.45
CA LEU A 292 -19.87 4.45 4.18
C LEU A 292 -18.59 3.95 4.86
N ASP A 293 -18.70 2.82 5.52
CA ASP A 293 -17.59 2.20 6.23
C ASP A 293 -17.44 0.75 5.77
N THR A 294 -16.24 0.34 5.43
CA THR A 294 -15.94 -0.96 4.83
C THR A 294 -15.45 -1.95 5.88
N LYS A 295 -15.97 -3.16 5.85
CA LYS A 295 -15.58 -4.21 6.79
C LYS A 295 -15.23 -5.50 6.05
N TRP A 296 -14.00 -5.97 6.14
CA TRP A 296 -13.59 -7.27 5.59
C TRP A 296 -13.94 -8.40 6.55
N LYS A 297 -15.21 -8.77 6.55
CA LYS A 297 -15.77 -9.81 7.42
C LYS A 297 -16.92 -10.52 6.71
N SER A 298 -17.00 -11.84 6.81
CA SER A 298 -18.17 -12.60 6.34
C SER A 298 -19.25 -12.54 7.41
N LEU A 299 -20.45 -12.07 7.02
CA LEU A 299 -21.63 -12.09 7.87
C LEU A 299 -22.35 -13.45 7.79
N ILE A 300 -23.20 -13.71 8.77
CA ILE A 300 -24.06 -14.90 8.84
C ILE A 300 -25.52 -14.48 8.72
N ASN A 301 -26.35 -15.28 8.07
CA ASN A 301 -27.80 -15.00 7.95
C ASN A 301 -28.56 -15.46 9.22
N ASP A 302 -28.23 -14.81 10.34
CA ASP A 302 -28.86 -15.04 11.63
C ASP A 302 -29.24 -13.69 12.28
N LYS A 303 -30.53 -13.36 12.25
CA LYS A 303 -31.06 -12.14 12.86
C LYS A 303 -30.88 -12.12 14.38
N GLY A 304 -30.96 -13.25 15.05
CA GLY A 304 -30.79 -13.36 16.50
C GLY A 304 -29.36 -13.03 16.95
N ALA A 305 -28.39 -13.33 16.10
CA ALA A 305 -26.97 -12.99 16.31
C ALA A 305 -26.58 -11.65 15.66
N ASN A 306 -27.54 -10.74 15.35
CA ASN A 306 -27.29 -9.48 14.65
C ASN A 306 -26.45 -9.65 13.38
N TYR A 307 -26.68 -10.72 12.63
CA TYR A 307 -25.93 -11.09 11.42
C TYR A 307 -24.41 -11.22 11.65
N GLY A 308 -23.93 -11.27 12.89
CA GLY A 308 -22.53 -11.29 13.27
C GLY A 308 -21.86 -9.90 13.24
N ILE A 309 -22.62 -8.81 13.14
CA ILE A 309 -22.13 -7.44 13.24
C ILE A 309 -21.67 -7.17 14.68
N SER A 310 -20.55 -6.51 14.85
CA SER A 310 -20.06 -6.18 16.18
C SER A 310 -20.77 -4.94 16.74
N GLN A 311 -21.03 -4.94 18.04
CA GLN A 311 -21.61 -3.79 18.72
C GLN A 311 -20.69 -2.54 18.61
N ALA A 312 -19.38 -2.75 18.59
CA ALA A 312 -18.41 -1.67 18.40
C ALA A 312 -18.54 -0.99 17.03
N ASP A 313 -18.81 -1.76 15.96
CA ASP A 313 -19.06 -1.20 14.63
C ASP A 313 -20.31 -0.31 14.66
N MET A 314 -21.41 -0.75 15.32
CA MET A 314 -22.64 0.03 15.43
C MET A 314 -22.46 1.32 16.24
N TYR A 315 -21.69 1.28 17.33
CA TYR A 315 -21.36 2.51 18.10
C TYR A 315 -20.54 3.49 17.25
N GLN A 316 -19.62 3.00 16.45
CA GLN A 316 -18.85 3.82 15.53
C GLN A 316 -19.76 4.50 14.50
N MET A 317 -20.68 3.77 13.90
CA MET A 317 -21.64 4.29 12.91
C MET A 317 -22.55 5.35 13.54
N TYR A 318 -23.04 5.10 14.74
CA TYR A 318 -23.85 6.09 15.47
C TYR A 318 -23.06 7.38 15.76
N ALA A 319 -21.82 7.27 16.18
CA ALA A 319 -20.94 8.43 16.39
C ALA A 319 -20.72 9.22 15.09
N TYR A 320 -20.56 8.54 13.96
CA TYR A 320 -20.46 9.20 12.66
C TYR A 320 -21.75 9.96 12.32
N SER A 321 -22.93 9.35 12.47
CA SER A 321 -24.21 10.02 12.23
C SER A 321 -24.30 11.35 12.96
N LYS A 322 -24.07 11.32 14.28
CA LYS A 322 -24.20 12.52 15.12
C LYS A 322 -23.18 13.61 14.81
N LYS A 323 -21.97 13.27 14.40
CA LYS A 323 -20.89 14.25 14.15
C LYS A 323 -20.86 14.80 12.74
N TYR A 324 -21.33 14.05 11.77
CA TYR A 324 -21.48 14.49 10.39
C TYR A 324 -22.87 15.07 10.09
N GLY A 325 -23.83 14.93 11.02
CA GLY A 325 -25.19 15.44 10.87
C GLY A 325 -25.96 14.70 9.77
N THR A 326 -25.68 13.43 9.59
CA THR A 326 -26.37 12.59 8.59
C THR A 326 -27.14 11.47 9.25
N SER A 327 -28.35 11.19 8.73
CA SER A 327 -29.13 10.01 9.11
C SER A 327 -28.70 8.75 8.38
N GLU A 328 -27.97 8.88 7.26
CA GLU A 328 -27.77 7.79 6.31
C GLU A 328 -26.34 7.26 6.39
N ILE A 329 -26.19 6.03 6.89
CA ILE A 329 -24.92 5.36 7.04
C ILE A 329 -25.00 3.96 6.44
N TRP A 330 -23.93 3.53 5.79
CA TRP A 330 -23.82 2.23 5.15
C TRP A 330 -22.59 1.47 5.62
N LEU A 331 -22.80 0.21 6.00
CA LEU A 331 -21.74 -0.76 6.23
C LEU A 331 -21.59 -1.64 4.98
N LEU A 332 -20.39 -1.62 4.42
CA LEU A 332 -20.06 -2.36 3.20
C LEU A 332 -19.27 -3.62 3.53
N TYR A 333 -19.86 -4.78 3.23
CA TYR A 333 -19.23 -6.09 3.45
C TYR A 333 -18.98 -6.79 2.11
N PRO A 334 -17.97 -7.67 2.00
CA PRO A 334 -17.87 -8.53 0.83
C PRO A 334 -19.07 -9.49 0.80
N VAL A 335 -19.66 -9.68 -0.37
CA VAL A 335 -20.74 -10.63 -0.56
C VAL A 335 -20.28 -12.04 -0.23
N ASN A 336 -21.13 -12.83 0.42
CA ASN A 336 -20.92 -14.24 0.67
C ASN A 336 -22.20 -15.05 0.38
N ALA A 337 -22.08 -16.38 0.29
CA ALA A 337 -23.19 -17.25 -0.05
C ALA A 337 -24.36 -17.16 0.95
N ALA A 338 -24.07 -16.96 2.25
CA ALA A 338 -25.09 -16.88 3.29
C ALA A 338 -25.95 -15.61 3.18
N MET A 339 -25.41 -14.53 2.60
CA MET A 339 -26.06 -13.22 2.56
C MET A 339 -26.54 -12.82 1.16
N LYS A 340 -26.28 -13.62 0.13
CA LYS A 340 -26.61 -13.31 -1.27
C LYS A 340 -28.08 -12.97 -1.49
N ASP A 341 -28.95 -13.65 -0.78
CA ASP A 341 -30.43 -13.52 -0.92
C ASP A 341 -31.09 -12.86 0.32
N SER A 342 -30.28 -12.16 1.16
CA SER A 342 -30.77 -11.63 2.45
C SER A 342 -31.70 -10.41 2.33
N GLY A 343 -31.83 -9.83 1.13
CA GLY A 343 -32.54 -8.57 0.94
C GLY A 343 -31.86 -7.38 1.63
N ARG A 344 -32.55 -6.24 1.67
CA ARG A 344 -32.04 -5.04 2.34
C ARG A 344 -32.16 -5.19 3.86
N ILE A 345 -31.06 -5.00 4.57
CA ILE A 345 -31.01 -5.01 6.04
C ILE A 345 -30.70 -3.59 6.50
N THR A 346 -31.58 -3.01 7.30
CA THR A 346 -31.43 -1.66 7.87
C THR A 346 -31.74 -1.70 9.36
N PHE A 347 -30.94 -1.00 10.14
CA PHE A 347 -31.12 -0.79 11.57
C PHE A 347 -31.47 0.67 11.82
N ASP A 348 -32.48 0.94 12.62
CA ASP A 348 -32.88 2.27 13.02
C ASP A 348 -32.54 2.49 14.50
N SER A 349 -31.95 3.63 14.83
CA SER A 349 -31.60 4.01 16.20
C SER A 349 -32.79 4.59 17.01
N GLY A 350 -33.90 4.94 16.35
CA GLY A 350 -35.04 5.62 16.95
C GLY A 350 -34.88 7.10 17.20
N ASP A 351 -33.69 7.66 16.94
CA ASP A 351 -33.36 9.09 17.08
C ASP A 351 -32.79 9.70 15.78
N GLY A 352 -33.14 9.09 14.67
CA GLY A 352 -32.86 9.58 13.31
C GLY A 352 -31.55 9.12 12.71
N ALA A 353 -30.85 8.12 13.26
CA ALA A 353 -29.71 7.49 12.59
C ALA A 353 -30.11 6.11 12.04
N THR A 354 -29.88 5.87 10.75
CA THR A 354 -30.12 4.60 10.11
C THR A 354 -28.81 4.00 9.59
N VAL A 355 -28.60 2.70 9.84
CA VAL A 355 -27.44 1.96 9.36
C VAL A 355 -27.92 0.85 8.44
N SER A 356 -27.62 0.96 7.16
CA SER A 356 -27.95 -0.04 6.13
C SER A 356 -26.74 -0.88 5.77
N LEU A 357 -26.97 -2.13 5.38
CA LEU A 357 -25.93 -3.03 4.90
C LEU A 357 -25.95 -3.11 3.38
N PHE A 358 -24.75 -3.16 2.80
CA PHE A 358 -24.57 -3.45 1.38
C PHE A 358 -23.49 -4.49 1.17
N PHE A 359 -23.75 -5.46 0.30
CA PHE A 359 -22.86 -6.57 0.02
C PHE A 359 -22.16 -6.36 -1.32
N VAL A 360 -20.86 -6.11 -1.26
CA VAL A 360 -20.01 -5.79 -2.40
C VAL A 360 -19.54 -7.07 -3.08
N ASP A 361 -19.90 -7.26 -4.34
CA ASP A 361 -19.29 -8.28 -5.17
C ASP A 361 -17.90 -7.81 -5.63
N VAL A 362 -16.86 -8.35 -5.02
CA VAL A 362 -15.47 -7.98 -5.34
C VAL A 362 -15.05 -8.45 -6.74
N THR A 363 -15.69 -9.50 -7.28
CA THR A 363 -15.38 -10.03 -8.61
C THR A 363 -15.98 -9.15 -9.72
N ASN A 364 -17.06 -8.44 -9.40
CA ASN A 364 -17.77 -7.53 -10.31
C ASN A 364 -18.01 -6.15 -9.67
N ILE A 365 -16.91 -5.57 -9.18
CA ILE A 365 -16.95 -4.36 -8.34
C ILE A 365 -17.62 -3.17 -9.03
N GLU A 366 -17.42 -2.97 -10.33
CA GLU A 366 -17.99 -1.82 -11.06
C GLU A 366 -19.51 -1.89 -11.06
N LYS A 367 -20.08 -3.06 -11.37
CA LYS A 367 -21.53 -3.29 -11.31
C LYS A 367 -22.06 -3.12 -9.88
N SER A 368 -21.34 -3.63 -8.89
CA SER A 368 -21.71 -3.50 -7.47
C SER A 368 -21.76 -2.02 -7.03
N MET A 369 -20.83 -1.18 -7.52
CA MET A 369 -20.86 0.27 -7.25
C MET A 369 -22.00 0.98 -8.00
N GLU A 370 -22.34 0.54 -9.20
CA GLU A 370 -23.52 1.07 -9.94
C GLU A 370 -24.83 0.72 -9.23
N GLU A 371 -24.96 -0.50 -8.72
CA GLU A 371 -26.10 -0.92 -7.91
C GLU A 371 -26.22 -0.09 -6.63
N LEU A 372 -25.12 0.10 -5.91
CA LEU A 372 -25.08 0.95 -4.71
C LEU A 372 -25.49 2.39 -5.05
N PHE A 373 -25.00 2.93 -6.15
CA PHE A 373 -25.38 4.28 -6.61
C PHE A 373 -26.87 4.40 -6.84
N ILE A 374 -27.51 3.41 -7.51
CA ILE A 374 -28.94 3.39 -7.75
C ILE A 374 -29.72 3.40 -6.43
N ILE A 375 -29.31 2.56 -5.46
CA ILE A 375 -29.94 2.50 -4.13
C ILE A 375 -29.85 3.85 -3.42
N LEU A 376 -28.65 4.44 -3.35
CA LEU A 376 -28.43 5.74 -2.70
C LEU A 376 -29.18 6.89 -3.39
N SER A 377 -29.47 6.75 -4.68
CA SER A 377 -30.27 7.75 -5.44
C SER A 377 -31.76 7.61 -5.17
N GLN A 378 -32.26 6.41 -4.95
CA GLN A 378 -33.69 6.11 -4.69
C GLN A 378 -34.11 6.49 -3.27
N ASP A 379 -33.23 6.34 -2.29
CA ASP A 379 -33.52 6.69 -0.88
C ASP A 379 -33.82 8.20 -0.67
N ARG A 380 -33.55 9.05 -1.67
CA ARG A 380 -33.95 10.48 -1.71
C ARG A 380 -35.49 10.70 -1.74
N VAL A 381 -36.23 9.76 -2.28
CA VAL A 381 -37.68 9.97 -2.58
C VAL A 381 -38.55 9.73 -1.34
N HIS A 382 -37.95 9.21 -0.24
CA HIS A 382 -38.67 8.81 0.97
C HIS A 382 -38.30 9.61 2.23
N LEU A 383 -37.50 10.69 2.11
CA LEU A 383 -37.22 11.70 3.13
C LEU A 383 -37.90 13.02 2.79
#